data_843754dd2db21f82ceabdf6ec2d512c9
#
_entry.id   843754dd2db21f82ceabdf6ec2d512c9
#
_cell.length_a   1.000
_cell.length_b   1.000
_cell.length_c   1.000
_cell.angle_alpha   90.00
_cell.angle_beta   90.00
_cell.angle_gamma   90.00
#
_symmetry.space_group_name_H-M   'P 1'
#
loop_
_entity.id
_entity.type
_entity.pdbx_description
1 polymer ?
#
loop_
_entity_poly.entity_id
_entity_poly.type
_entity_poly.pdbx_seq_one_letter_code
_entity_poly.pdbx_strand_id
1 'polypeptide(L)'
;MTDAVLAKPQHSAEFRLRRFLNWFPMGLTYAFLYMARYNLTVSKNALGDLMSKSDFGLIFGIGTFTYAFAFLVNGPLTDRIGGKKAILISAFGAATMNLFMGLTLYLLLAHHVQLNLLIVFSLCYLLNMYFQSFGAVAIVKVNASWFHVRERGVFGGIFGVLISLGLYFAFDWSEAVVRATMANVTTDLNFLEAGLRHLIGATHATIDQTWWIFFVPAIILYVFFILEAFILKDRPSQAGFADFDTHDASSGEEDRRFELKEILTRILTNRVIIIVAIIEMCTGVLRQGIMHWYHIFAKEQLGLGPADFMQAHWGLMLMIAGASGGMLAGFLSDKVFGSRRGPVAALLYGIMILCTIIMSFVLYQGVYLAVLVTVISFSVIGTHGMLSGTATMDFGGRRAAATAVGLIDGAVYLGTAIQSVSLGFLTERNWHYWPLFLIPFSIFGFVLAVSIWHAFPKARKASH
;
A
#
# COMPACT_ATOMS: atom_id res chain seq x y z
N MET A 1 27.77 30.33 -1.80
CA MET A 1 26.56 30.45 -0.97
C MET A 1 26.85 29.70 0.33
N THR A 2 26.93 30.41 1.39
CA THR A 2 27.47 29.97 2.68
C THR A 2 26.57 28.95 3.38
N ASP A 3 27.19 28.03 4.15
CA ASP A 3 26.56 26.96 4.94
C ASP A 3 25.38 27.40 5.85
N ALA A 4 25.27 28.69 6.14
CA ALA A 4 24.19 29.29 6.92
C ALA A 4 22.79 29.18 6.27
N VAL A 5 22.71 29.13 4.93
CA VAL A 5 21.42 29.00 4.19
C VAL A 5 20.86 27.59 4.27
N LEU A 6 21.64 26.63 4.73
CA LEU A 6 21.29 25.21 4.78
C LEU A 6 21.10 24.67 6.20
N ALA A 7 21.05 25.49 7.24
CA ALA A 7 20.79 25.05 8.61
C ALA A 7 19.33 24.52 8.74
N LYS A 8 19.15 23.42 9.47
CA LYS A 8 17.81 22.94 9.82
C LYS A 8 17.10 24.04 10.62
N PRO A 9 15.84 24.42 10.27
CA PRO A 9 15.11 25.39 11.06
C PRO A 9 14.92 24.88 12.49
N GLN A 10 15.15 25.75 13.46
CA GLN A 10 14.84 25.45 14.86
C GLN A 10 13.36 25.77 15.10
N HIS A 11 12.58 24.76 15.37
CA HIS A 11 11.15 24.92 15.66
C HIS A 11 10.87 24.91 17.16
N SER A 12 9.95 25.75 17.62
CA SER A 12 9.45 25.76 18.99
C SER A 12 8.81 24.42 19.37
N ALA A 13 8.70 24.14 20.67
CA ALA A 13 8.03 22.93 21.16
C ALA A 13 6.55 22.91 20.73
N GLU A 14 5.88 24.05 20.75
CA GLU A 14 4.49 24.21 20.32
C GLU A 14 4.31 23.89 18.84
N PHE A 15 5.19 24.40 17.98
CA PHE A 15 5.18 24.08 16.54
C PHE A 15 5.39 22.58 16.32
N ARG A 16 6.33 21.95 17.02
CA ARG A 16 6.60 20.50 16.88
C ARG A 16 5.39 19.67 17.32
N LEU A 17 4.75 20.03 18.42
CA LEU A 17 3.53 19.38 18.89
C LEU A 17 2.39 19.56 17.86
N ARG A 18 2.20 20.80 17.37
CA ARG A 18 1.17 21.07 16.37
C ARG A 18 1.40 20.31 15.08
N ARG A 19 2.67 20.24 14.63
CA ARG A 19 3.08 19.46 13.48
C ARG A 19 2.81 17.95 13.68
N PHE A 20 3.11 17.41 14.87
CA PHE A 20 2.80 16.01 15.23
C PHE A 20 1.29 15.73 15.14
N LEU A 21 0.45 16.58 15.71
CA LEU A 21 -1.00 16.48 15.63
C LEU A 21 -1.56 16.61 14.19
N ASN A 22 -0.74 17.06 13.26
CA ASN A 22 -1.10 17.14 11.86
C ASN A 22 -0.71 15.86 11.10
N TRP A 23 0.55 15.43 11.20
CA TRP A 23 1.02 14.31 10.39
C TRP A 23 0.69 12.93 10.96
N PHE A 24 0.62 12.77 12.28
CA PHE A 24 0.42 11.46 12.91
C PHE A 24 -1.00 10.91 12.71
N PRO A 25 -2.09 11.66 12.96
CA PRO A 25 -3.44 11.19 12.62
C PRO A 25 -3.58 10.84 11.15
N MET A 26 -3.06 11.68 10.26
CA MET A 26 -3.10 11.46 8.82
C MET A 26 -2.33 10.18 8.41
N GLY A 27 -1.21 9.88 9.08
CA GLY A 27 -0.47 8.63 8.90
C GLY A 27 -1.26 7.41 9.35
N LEU A 28 -1.98 7.52 10.48
CA LEU A 28 -2.88 6.47 10.96
C LEU A 28 -4.07 6.27 10.02
N THR A 29 -4.68 7.36 9.54
CA THR A 29 -5.74 7.26 8.51
C THR A 29 -5.25 6.46 7.31
N TYR A 30 -4.02 6.73 6.84
CA TYR A 30 -3.46 5.98 5.73
C TYR A 30 -3.23 4.51 6.05
N ALA A 31 -2.80 4.18 7.27
CA ALA A 31 -2.69 2.81 7.72
C ALA A 31 -4.07 2.10 7.75
N PHE A 32 -5.13 2.78 8.21
CA PHE A 32 -6.49 2.22 8.19
C PHE A 32 -7.12 2.17 6.79
N LEU A 33 -6.66 3.00 5.84
CA LEU A 33 -7.01 2.82 4.43
C LEU A 33 -6.49 1.49 3.89
N TYR A 34 -5.31 1.00 4.34
CA TYR A 34 -4.84 -0.35 4.02
C TYR A 34 -5.76 -1.42 4.59
N MET A 35 -6.25 -1.26 5.81
CA MET A 35 -7.25 -2.17 6.39
C MET A 35 -8.52 -2.21 5.53
N ALA A 36 -9.07 -1.05 5.16
CA ALA A 36 -10.26 -0.90 4.32
C ALA A 36 -10.06 -1.32 2.84
N ARG A 37 -8.84 -1.70 2.46
CA ARG A 37 -8.47 -2.20 1.12
C ARG A 37 -8.26 -3.70 1.13
N TYR A 38 -7.47 -4.21 2.07
CA TYR A 38 -7.02 -5.60 2.08
C TYR A 38 -7.87 -6.51 2.96
N ASN A 39 -8.81 -5.96 3.73
CA ASN A 39 -9.87 -6.73 4.39
C ASN A 39 -10.66 -7.62 3.39
N LEU A 40 -10.71 -7.26 2.12
CA LEU A 40 -11.31 -8.08 1.06
C LEU A 40 -10.66 -9.48 0.98
N THR A 41 -9.34 -9.58 1.20
CA THR A 41 -8.63 -10.88 1.19
C THR A 41 -9.06 -11.76 2.37
N VAL A 42 -9.16 -11.17 3.55
CA VAL A 42 -9.62 -11.87 4.75
C VAL A 42 -11.09 -12.25 4.60
N SER A 43 -11.91 -11.36 4.00
CA SER A 43 -13.32 -11.65 3.73
C SER A 43 -13.51 -12.80 2.74
N LYS A 44 -12.64 -12.93 1.70
CA LYS A 44 -12.65 -14.08 0.79
C LYS A 44 -12.50 -15.40 1.57
N ASN A 45 -11.56 -15.42 2.51
CA ASN A 45 -11.37 -16.58 3.37
C ASN A 45 -12.57 -16.85 4.28
N ALA A 46 -13.16 -15.81 4.87
CA ALA A 46 -14.31 -15.96 5.76
C ALA A 46 -15.61 -16.35 5.02
N LEU A 47 -15.77 -15.91 3.78
CA LEU A 47 -16.96 -16.19 2.96
C LEU A 47 -16.94 -17.58 2.29
N GLY A 48 -15.77 -18.22 2.19
CA GLY A 48 -15.64 -19.54 1.59
C GLY A 48 -16.20 -19.59 0.16
N ASP A 49 -17.19 -20.46 -0.06
CA ASP A 49 -17.81 -20.70 -1.37
C ASP A 49 -18.69 -19.55 -1.87
N LEU A 50 -19.08 -18.60 -1.01
CA LEU A 50 -19.85 -17.42 -1.44
C LEU A 50 -19.05 -16.45 -2.31
N MET A 51 -17.72 -16.53 -2.26
CA MET A 51 -16.81 -15.77 -3.12
C MET A 51 -15.76 -16.71 -3.69
N SER A 52 -15.84 -17.03 -4.97
CA SER A 52 -14.81 -17.84 -5.65
C SER A 52 -13.47 -17.11 -5.73
N LYS A 53 -12.39 -17.81 -6.09
CA LYS A 53 -11.08 -17.19 -6.32
C LYS A 53 -11.10 -16.28 -7.55
N SER A 54 -11.86 -16.64 -8.58
CA SER A 54 -12.08 -15.81 -9.76
C SER A 54 -12.86 -14.53 -9.42
N ASP A 55 -13.91 -14.61 -8.57
CA ASP A 55 -14.63 -13.43 -8.10
C ASP A 55 -13.71 -12.48 -7.33
N PHE A 56 -12.95 -13.01 -6.37
CA PHE A 56 -11.95 -12.24 -5.64
C PHE A 56 -10.94 -11.57 -6.58
N GLY A 57 -10.40 -12.34 -7.54
CA GLY A 57 -9.44 -11.85 -8.52
C GLY A 57 -10.01 -10.73 -9.40
N LEU A 58 -11.26 -10.84 -9.84
CA LEU A 58 -11.96 -9.82 -10.63
C LEU A 58 -12.23 -8.56 -9.81
N ILE A 59 -12.82 -8.69 -8.61
CA ILE A 59 -13.13 -7.56 -7.73
C ILE A 59 -11.84 -6.78 -7.41
N PHE A 60 -10.80 -7.51 -6.99
CA PHE A 60 -9.51 -6.89 -6.62
C PHE A 60 -8.82 -6.28 -7.85
N GLY A 61 -8.89 -6.96 -8.99
CA GLY A 61 -8.31 -6.51 -10.26
C GLY A 61 -8.94 -5.22 -10.78
N ILE A 62 -10.28 -5.11 -10.79
CA ILE A 62 -11.01 -3.90 -11.20
C ILE A 62 -10.63 -2.71 -10.29
N GLY A 63 -10.58 -2.92 -8.98
CA GLY A 63 -10.22 -1.87 -8.05
C GLY A 63 -8.78 -1.38 -8.23
N THR A 64 -7.82 -2.30 -8.35
CA THR A 64 -6.40 -1.94 -8.52
C THR A 64 -6.12 -1.31 -9.89
N PHE A 65 -6.81 -1.73 -10.93
CA PHE A 65 -6.80 -1.07 -12.23
C PHE A 65 -7.30 0.38 -12.12
N THR A 66 -8.43 0.58 -11.44
CA THR A 66 -8.98 1.93 -11.19
C THR A 66 -7.97 2.79 -10.42
N TYR A 67 -7.34 2.23 -9.38
CA TYR A 67 -6.35 2.95 -8.58
C TYR A 67 -5.15 3.41 -9.42
N ALA A 68 -4.65 2.55 -10.33
CA ALA A 68 -3.53 2.87 -11.21
C ALA A 68 -3.77 4.15 -12.04
N PHE A 69 -4.97 4.30 -12.60
CA PHE A 69 -5.33 5.47 -13.40
C PHE A 69 -5.79 6.66 -12.56
N ALA A 70 -6.47 6.41 -11.45
CA ALA A 70 -6.96 7.47 -10.55
C ALA A 70 -5.80 8.31 -9.99
N PHE A 71 -4.64 7.74 -9.75
CA PHE A 71 -3.44 8.47 -9.32
C PHE A 71 -3.05 9.61 -10.27
N LEU A 72 -3.16 9.38 -11.57
CA LEU A 72 -2.82 10.38 -12.59
C LEU A 72 -3.77 11.57 -12.58
N VAL A 73 -5.03 11.35 -12.22
CA VAL A 73 -6.08 12.38 -12.17
C VAL A 73 -6.11 13.09 -10.82
N ASN A 74 -6.04 12.32 -9.73
CA ASN A 74 -6.24 12.82 -8.38
C ASN A 74 -5.03 13.57 -7.83
N GLY A 75 -3.84 13.41 -8.41
CA GLY A 75 -2.67 14.22 -8.12
C GLY A 75 -2.92 15.71 -8.40
N PRO A 76 -3.13 16.09 -9.67
CA PRO A 76 -3.47 17.48 -10.04
C PRO A 76 -4.72 18.02 -9.36
N LEU A 77 -5.72 17.17 -9.12
CA LEU A 77 -6.94 17.58 -8.41
C LEU A 77 -6.62 17.92 -6.94
N THR A 78 -5.80 17.12 -6.26
CA THR A 78 -5.34 17.42 -4.89
C THR A 78 -4.58 18.73 -4.80
N ASP A 79 -3.78 19.05 -5.81
CA ASP A 79 -3.08 20.35 -5.87
C ASP A 79 -4.04 21.55 -5.89
N ARG A 80 -5.22 21.38 -6.47
CA ARG A 80 -6.26 22.41 -6.55
C ARG A 80 -7.12 22.52 -5.29
N ILE A 81 -7.54 21.38 -4.74
CA ILE A 81 -8.48 21.35 -3.60
C ILE A 81 -7.80 21.44 -2.23
N GLY A 82 -6.48 21.18 -2.17
CA GLY A 82 -5.68 21.08 -0.94
C GLY A 82 -5.61 19.68 -0.35
N GLY A 83 -4.55 19.41 0.39
CA GLY A 83 -4.29 18.07 0.94
C GLY A 83 -5.27 17.66 2.04
N LYS A 84 -5.70 18.62 2.90
CA LYS A 84 -6.72 18.36 3.93
C LYS A 84 -8.02 17.85 3.31
N LYS A 85 -8.54 18.51 2.28
CA LYS A 85 -9.77 18.07 1.62
C LYS A 85 -9.59 16.72 0.95
N ALA A 86 -8.43 16.48 0.34
CA ALA A 86 -8.13 15.23 -0.34
C ALA A 86 -8.12 14.03 0.62
N ILE A 87 -7.45 14.13 1.81
CA ILE A 87 -7.47 13.03 2.79
C ILE A 87 -8.86 12.79 3.36
N LEU A 88 -9.64 13.86 3.58
CA LEU A 88 -11.03 13.73 4.03
C LEU A 88 -11.92 13.04 3.00
N ILE A 89 -11.76 13.35 1.71
CA ILE A 89 -12.44 12.64 0.61
C ILE A 89 -12.03 11.15 0.60
N SER A 90 -10.75 10.88 0.78
CA SER A 90 -10.24 9.50 0.85
C SER A 90 -10.84 8.72 2.00
N ALA A 91 -10.79 9.25 3.22
CA ALA A 91 -11.29 8.60 4.41
C ALA A 91 -12.82 8.38 4.35
N PHE A 92 -13.57 9.43 4.01
CA PHE A 92 -15.03 9.36 3.91
C PHE A 92 -15.48 8.40 2.80
N GLY A 93 -14.89 8.51 1.61
CA GLY A 93 -15.24 7.66 0.47
C GLY A 93 -14.93 6.18 0.72
N ALA A 94 -13.74 5.87 1.26
CA ALA A 94 -13.36 4.51 1.61
C ALA A 94 -14.24 3.94 2.74
N ALA A 95 -14.56 4.73 3.77
CA ALA A 95 -15.48 4.34 4.83
C ALA A 95 -16.87 3.99 4.28
N THR A 96 -17.40 4.85 3.41
CA THR A 96 -18.72 4.67 2.81
C THR A 96 -18.78 3.40 1.95
N MET A 97 -17.76 3.15 1.14
CA MET A 97 -17.73 1.93 0.31
C MET A 97 -17.58 0.67 1.16
N ASN A 98 -16.78 0.68 2.22
CA ASN A 98 -16.73 -0.42 3.18
C ASN A 98 -18.05 -0.61 3.91
N LEU A 99 -18.73 0.47 4.30
CA LEU A 99 -20.08 0.38 4.88
C LEU A 99 -21.06 -0.33 3.93
N PHE A 100 -21.05 0.00 2.63
CA PHE A 100 -21.91 -0.67 1.64
C PHE A 100 -21.56 -2.14 1.43
N MET A 101 -20.26 -2.49 1.40
CA MET A 101 -19.85 -3.90 1.33
C MET A 101 -20.31 -4.68 2.57
N GLY A 102 -20.14 -4.09 3.77
CA GLY A 102 -20.64 -4.68 5.02
C GLY A 102 -22.18 -4.84 5.03
N LEU A 103 -22.91 -3.81 4.59
CA LEU A 103 -24.36 -3.85 4.49
C LEU A 103 -24.83 -4.92 3.50
N THR A 104 -24.11 -5.07 2.38
CA THR A 104 -24.40 -6.14 1.40
C THR A 104 -24.31 -7.52 2.03
N LEU A 105 -23.25 -7.79 2.80
CA LEU A 105 -23.10 -9.06 3.50
C LEU A 105 -24.13 -9.25 4.60
N TYR A 106 -24.44 -8.19 5.34
CA TYR A 106 -25.49 -8.24 6.36
C TYR A 106 -26.86 -8.62 5.76
N LEU A 107 -27.25 -7.98 4.65
CA LEU A 107 -28.51 -8.30 3.95
C LEU A 107 -28.50 -9.71 3.37
N LEU A 108 -27.37 -10.15 2.79
CA LEU A 108 -27.21 -11.47 2.20
C LEU A 108 -27.29 -12.57 3.26
N LEU A 109 -26.53 -12.46 4.34
CA LEU A 109 -26.34 -13.53 5.32
C LEU A 109 -27.41 -13.55 6.41
N ALA A 110 -27.81 -12.38 6.92
CA ALA A 110 -28.77 -12.28 8.01
C ALA A 110 -30.23 -12.17 7.54
N HIS A 111 -30.46 -11.58 6.37
CA HIS A 111 -31.82 -11.36 5.85
C HIS A 111 -32.11 -12.15 4.56
N HIS A 112 -31.17 -12.98 4.10
CA HIS A 112 -31.31 -13.86 2.91
C HIS A 112 -31.73 -13.12 1.64
N VAL A 113 -31.37 -11.82 1.52
CA VAL A 113 -31.64 -11.03 0.32
C VAL A 113 -30.76 -11.52 -0.81
N GLN A 114 -31.35 -11.87 -1.96
CA GLN A 114 -30.60 -12.33 -3.13
C GLN A 114 -29.89 -11.14 -3.80
N LEU A 115 -28.57 -11.07 -3.63
CA LEU A 115 -27.70 -10.05 -4.21
C LEU A 115 -26.56 -10.71 -5.00
N ASN A 116 -26.24 -10.15 -6.15
CA ASN A 116 -25.05 -10.58 -6.88
C ASN A 116 -23.82 -9.96 -6.25
N LEU A 117 -23.12 -10.75 -5.42
CA LEU A 117 -21.95 -10.30 -4.64
C LEU A 117 -20.84 -9.79 -5.55
N LEU A 118 -20.56 -10.47 -6.68
CA LEU A 118 -19.53 -10.05 -7.63
C LEU A 118 -19.79 -8.63 -8.16
N ILE A 119 -21.02 -8.33 -8.59
CA ILE A 119 -21.35 -7.02 -9.15
C ILE A 119 -21.28 -5.93 -8.09
N VAL A 120 -21.92 -6.14 -6.94
CA VAL A 120 -21.98 -5.13 -5.88
C VAL A 120 -20.58 -4.85 -5.32
N PHE A 121 -19.81 -5.91 -5.04
CA PHE A 121 -18.46 -5.75 -4.52
C PHE A 121 -17.52 -5.14 -5.56
N SER A 122 -17.64 -5.47 -6.84
CA SER A 122 -16.84 -4.84 -7.90
C SER A 122 -17.08 -3.33 -7.96
N LEU A 123 -18.35 -2.89 -7.92
CA LEU A 123 -18.69 -1.46 -7.94
C LEU A 123 -18.22 -0.74 -6.66
N CYS A 124 -18.49 -1.32 -5.49
CA CYS A 124 -18.04 -0.73 -4.22
C CYS A 124 -16.51 -0.68 -4.12
N TYR A 125 -15.83 -1.74 -4.55
CA TYR A 125 -14.37 -1.82 -4.45
C TYR A 125 -13.68 -0.91 -5.48
N LEU A 126 -14.23 -0.77 -6.70
CA LEU A 126 -13.79 0.21 -7.68
C LEU A 126 -13.81 1.63 -7.09
N LEU A 127 -14.96 2.03 -6.52
CA LEU A 127 -15.11 3.34 -5.90
C LEU A 127 -14.24 3.50 -4.65
N ASN A 128 -14.12 2.46 -3.82
CA ASN A 128 -13.22 2.44 -2.69
C ASN A 128 -11.77 2.76 -3.12
N MET A 129 -11.28 2.09 -4.15
CA MET A 129 -9.94 2.30 -4.67
C MET A 129 -9.76 3.68 -5.32
N TYR A 130 -10.80 4.19 -6.02
CA TYR A 130 -10.80 5.56 -6.53
C TYR A 130 -10.62 6.58 -5.39
N PHE A 131 -11.43 6.50 -4.33
CA PHE A 131 -11.32 7.41 -3.20
C PHE A 131 -9.99 7.26 -2.45
N GLN A 132 -9.49 6.05 -2.29
CA GLN A 132 -8.21 5.80 -1.62
C GLN A 132 -7.01 6.39 -2.37
N SER A 133 -7.09 6.59 -3.68
CA SER A 133 -5.99 7.19 -4.45
C SER A 133 -5.67 8.63 -4.08
N PHE A 134 -6.59 9.34 -3.42
CA PHE A 134 -6.30 10.65 -2.82
C PHE A 134 -5.38 10.57 -1.60
N GLY A 135 -5.33 9.44 -0.88
CA GLY A 135 -4.64 9.32 0.40
C GLY A 135 -3.15 9.66 0.33
N ALA A 136 -2.40 8.95 -0.52
CA ALA A 136 -0.95 9.15 -0.65
C ALA A 136 -0.60 10.56 -1.11
N VAL A 137 -1.32 11.10 -2.09
CA VAL A 137 -1.09 12.43 -2.63
C VAL A 137 -1.39 13.52 -1.59
N ALA A 138 -2.47 13.33 -0.80
CA ALA A 138 -2.85 14.25 0.28
C ALA A 138 -1.74 14.38 1.33
N ILE A 139 -1.17 13.24 1.74
CA ILE A 139 -0.10 13.19 2.72
C ILE A 139 1.13 13.96 2.25
N VAL A 140 1.55 13.73 1.02
CA VAL A 140 2.69 14.44 0.43
C VAL A 140 2.40 15.94 0.38
N LYS A 141 1.19 16.32 -0.05
CA LYS A 141 0.77 17.73 -0.18
C LYS A 141 0.77 18.48 1.14
N VAL A 142 0.17 17.92 2.20
CA VAL A 142 0.14 18.55 3.52
C VAL A 142 1.55 18.66 4.09
N ASN A 143 2.30 17.55 4.09
CA ASN A 143 3.61 17.51 4.73
C ASN A 143 4.67 18.35 4.00
N ALA A 144 4.51 18.61 2.70
CA ALA A 144 5.38 19.53 1.96
C ALA A 144 5.42 20.93 2.58
N SER A 145 4.33 21.39 3.20
CA SER A 145 4.24 22.72 3.87
C SER A 145 4.73 22.71 5.34
N TRP A 146 4.82 21.53 5.98
CA TRP A 146 5.13 21.40 7.40
C TRP A 146 6.56 20.93 7.67
N PHE A 147 7.27 20.43 6.65
CA PHE A 147 8.61 19.86 6.81
C PHE A 147 9.60 20.52 5.85
N HIS A 148 10.71 21.01 6.41
CA HIS A 148 11.85 21.44 5.63
C HIS A 148 12.45 20.26 4.84
N VAL A 149 13.02 20.52 3.66
CA VAL A 149 13.55 19.47 2.76
C VAL A 149 14.54 18.51 3.46
N ARG A 150 15.32 19.04 4.42
CA ARG A 150 16.29 18.25 5.22
C ARG A 150 15.66 17.36 6.29
N GLU A 151 14.38 17.59 6.63
CA GLU A 151 13.64 16.77 7.60
C GLU A 151 12.83 15.67 6.91
N ARG A 152 12.59 15.79 5.60
CA ARG A 152 11.73 14.89 4.84
C ARG A 152 12.24 13.44 4.79
N GLY A 153 13.55 13.23 4.82
CA GLY A 153 14.14 11.89 4.86
C GLY A 153 13.77 11.11 6.12
N VAL A 154 13.88 11.74 7.29
CA VAL A 154 13.47 11.13 8.57
C VAL A 154 11.96 10.91 8.61
N PHE A 155 11.20 11.90 8.15
CA PHE A 155 9.75 11.77 8.04
C PHE A 155 9.34 10.61 7.11
N GLY A 156 9.99 10.48 5.95
CA GLY A 156 9.74 9.36 5.02
C GLY A 156 9.97 7.99 5.67
N GLY A 157 11.00 7.86 6.51
CA GLY A 157 11.26 6.64 7.27
C GLY A 157 10.15 6.32 8.28
N ILE A 158 9.72 7.30 9.07
CA ILE A 158 8.61 7.15 10.03
C ILE A 158 7.31 6.80 9.27
N PHE A 159 7.07 7.45 8.15
CA PHE A 159 5.89 7.22 7.35
C PHE A 159 5.89 5.82 6.71
N GLY A 160 7.05 5.32 6.29
CA GLY A 160 7.22 3.93 5.83
C GLY A 160 6.83 2.90 6.91
N VAL A 161 7.16 3.17 8.18
CA VAL A 161 6.70 2.33 9.30
C VAL A 161 5.18 2.36 9.45
N LEU A 162 4.55 3.54 9.32
CA LEU A 162 3.09 3.66 9.40
C LEU A 162 2.39 2.93 8.24
N ILE A 163 2.96 2.95 7.04
CA ILE A 163 2.46 2.15 5.89
C ILE A 163 2.56 0.65 6.20
N SER A 164 3.69 0.21 6.74
CA SER A 164 3.90 -1.19 7.11
C SER A 164 2.95 -1.63 8.23
N LEU A 165 2.65 -0.74 9.18
CA LEU A 165 1.61 -0.94 10.21
C LEU A 165 0.22 -1.13 9.57
N GLY A 166 -0.03 -0.51 8.43
CA GLY A 166 -1.27 -0.71 7.67
C GLY A 166 -1.47 -2.16 7.22
N LEU A 167 -0.42 -2.90 6.90
CA LEU A 167 -0.51 -4.33 6.58
C LEU A 167 -0.89 -5.16 7.81
N TYR A 168 -0.33 -4.82 8.98
CA TYR A 168 -0.71 -5.44 10.24
C TYR A 168 -2.19 -5.24 10.55
N PHE A 169 -2.71 -4.03 10.44
CA PHE A 169 -4.15 -3.77 10.61
C PHE A 169 -5.00 -4.51 9.57
N ALA A 170 -4.53 -4.57 8.33
CA ALA A 170 -5.28 -5.16 7.23
C ALA A 170 -5.48 -6.68 7.39
N PHE A 171 -4.49 -7.40 7.86
CA PHE A 171 -4.56 -8.86 8.01
C PHE A 171 -4.85 -9.27 9.45
N ASP A 172 -3.98 -8.94 10.41
CA ASP A 172 -4.09 -9.45 11.78
C ASP A 172 -5.35 -8.91 12.50
N TRP A 173 -5.65 -7.61 12.36
CA TRP A 173 -6.88 -7.06 12.95
C TRP A 173 -8.14 -7.57 12.25
N SER A 174 -8.09 -7.75 10.93
CA SER A 174 -9.24 -8.32 10.21
C SER A 174 -9.47 -9.79 10.59
N GLU A 175 -8.41 -10.58 10.79
CA GLU A 175 -8.53 -11.95 11.32
C GLU A 175 -9.06 -11.96 12.77
N ALA A 176 -8.62 -11.03 13.61
CA ALA A 176 -9.17 -10.88 14.96
C ALA A 176 -10.68 -10.55 14.93
N VAL A 177 -11.12 -9.72 13.97
CA VAL A 177 -12.55 -9.46 13.74
C VAL A 177 -13.28 -10.74 13.33
N VAL A 178 -12.71 -11.53 12.42
CA VAL A 178 -13.30 -12.84 12.03
C VAL A 178 -13.47 -13.72 13.26
N ARG A 179 -12.42 -13.93 14.06
CA ARG A 179 -12.48 -14.74 15.27
C ARG A 179 -13.52 -14.23 16.27
N ALA A 180 -13.58 -12.92 16.49
CA ALA A 180 -14.55 -12.31 17.38
C ALA A 180 -16.01 -12.47 16.94
N THR A 181 -16.24 -12.67 15.63
CA THR A 181 -17.60 -12.69 15.02
C THR A 181 -18.07 -14.05 14.55
N MET A 182 -17.26 -15.10 14.71
CA MET A 182 -17.68 -16.48 14.42
C MET A 182 -18.82 -16.93 15.35
N ALA A 183 -19.78 -17.66 14.81
CA ALA A 183 -20.92 -18.23 15.55
C ALA A 183 -20.42 -19.27 16.58
N ASN A 184 -19.58 -20.20 16.13
CA ASN A 184 -19.02 -21.26 16.95
C ASN A 184 -17.54 -20.99 17.22
N VAL A 185 -17.24 -20.35 18.32
CA VAL A 185 -15.86 -20.15 18.77
C VAL A 185 -15.38 -21.38 19.51
N THR A 186 -14.47 -22.13 18.89
CA THR A 186 -13.89 -23.38 19.44
C THR A 186 -12.56 -23.15 20.14
N THR A 187 -11.98 -21.95 20.04
CA THR A 187 -10.68 -21.58 20.60
C THR A 187 -10.82 -20.42 21.58
N ASP A 188 -9.92 -20.33 22.54
CA ASP A 188 -9.89 -19.21 23.47
C ASP A 188 -9.62 -17.90 22.72
N LEU A 189 -10.52 -16.94 22.88
CA LEU A 189 -10.34 -15.59 22.41
C LEU A 189 -9.39 -14.84 23.31
N ASN A 190 -8.49 -14.05 22.76
CA ASN A 190 -7.68 -13.14 23.54
C ASN A 190 -8.56 -11.99 24.11
N PHE A 191 -8.00 -11.24 25.05
CA PHE A 191 -8.74 -10.14 25.73
C PHE A 191 -9.37 -9.14 24.76
N LEU A 192 -8.66 -8.77 23.69
CA LEU A 192 -9.15 -7.80 22.70
C LEU A 192 -10.28 -8.39 21.84
N GLU A 193 -10.14 -9.63 21.41
CA GLU A 193 -11.16 -10.35 20.65
C GLU A 193 -12.43 -10.59 21.46
N ALA A 194 -12.29 -10.98 22.74
CA ALA A 194 -13.41 -11.14 23.66
C ALA A 194 -14.11 -9.79 23.91
N GLY A 195 -13.35 -8.73 24.13
CA GLY A 195 -13.87 -7.37 24.27
C GLY A 195 -14.61 -6.89 23.02
N LEU A 196 -14.04 -7.12 21.84
CA LEU A 196 -14.68 -6.78 20.58
C LEU A 196 -15.97 -7.58 20.38
N ARG A 197 -15.95 -8.90 20.63
CA ARG A 197 -17.13 -9.78 20.56
C ARG A 197 -18.27 -9.28 21.42
N HIS A 198 -17.95 -8.85 22.63
CA HIS A 198 -18.95 -8.26 23.55
C HIS A 198 -19.49 -6.92 23.04
N LEU A 199 -18.59 -6.03 22.58
CA LEU A 199 -18.92 -4.70 22.08
C LEU A 199 -19.88 -4.72 20.89
N ILE A 200 -19.66 -5.67 19.95
CA ILE A 200 -20.49 -5.80 18.74
C ILE A 200 -21.71 -6.73 18.92
N GLY A 201 -21.91 -7.27 20.11
CA GLY A 201 -23.06 -8.14 20.43
C GLY A 201 -22.99 -9.53 19.79
N ALA A 202 -21.79 -10.04 19.43
CA ALA A 202 -21.62 -11.34 18.79
C ALA A 202 -21.56 -12.53 19.77
N THR A 203 -21.78 -12.31 21.06
CA THR A 203 -21.73 -13.36 22.11
C THR A 203 -22.71 -14.50 21.91
N HIS A 204 -23.86 -14.21 21.30
CA HIS A 204 -24.94 -15.18 21.02
C HIS A 204 -25.19 -15.32 19.52
N ALA A 205 -24.18 -15.05 18.68
CA ALA A 205 -24.33 -15.16 17.24
C ALA A 205 -24.60 -16.61 16.81
N THR A 206 -25.64 -16.82 16.03
CA THR A 206 -26.02 -18.12 15.46
C THR A 206 -25.42 -18.33 14.06
N ILE A 207 -24.93 -17.26 13.44
CA ILE A 207 -24.27 -17.25 12.14
C ILE A 207 -22.98 -16.41 12.23
N ASP A 208 -22.01 -16.69 11.37
CA ASP A 208 -20.80 -15.90 11.25
C ASP A 208 -21.12 -14.49 10.75
N GLN A 209 -20.78 -13.49 11.55
CA GLN A 209 -21.09 -12.09 11.27
C GLN A 209 -19.98 -11.42 10.46
N THR A 210 -19.64 -11.99 9.30
CA THR A 210 -18.51 -11.56 8.44
C THR A 210 -18.62 -10.13 7.93
N TRP A 211 -19.79 -9.50 7.96
CA TRP A 211 -19.98 -8.08 7.61
C TRP A 211 -19.15 -7.12 8.49
N TRP A 212 -18.78 -7.53 9.72
CA TRP A 212 -17.96 -6.73 10.61
C TRP A 212 -16.54 -6.51 10.09
N ILE A 213 -16.04 -7.38 9.20
CA ILE A 213 -14.75 -7.18 8.51
C ILE A 213 -14.74 -5.85 7.74
N PHE A 214 -15.90 -5.40 7.27
CA PHE A 214 -16.06 -4.14 6.54
C PHE A 214 -16.56 -2.99 7.44
N PHE A 215 -17.42 -3.27 8.42
CA PHE A 215 -17.93 -2.23 9.33
C PHE A 215 -16.84 -1.68 10.24
N VAL A 216 -15.94 -2.52 10.75
CA VAL A 216 -14.86 -2.06 11.65
C VAL A 216 -13.97 -1.01 10.98
N PRO A 217 -13.35 -1.24 9.82
CA PRO A 217 -12.56 -0.19 9.17
C PRO A 217 -13.41 1.01 8.73
N ALA A 218 -14.68 0.82 8.36
CA ALA A 218 -15.58 1.93 8.03
C ALA A 218 -15.77 2.87 9.24
N ILE A 219 -16.08 2.31 10.41
CA ILE A 219 -16.26 3.08 11.65
C ILE A 219 -14.97 3.82 12.01
N ILE A 220 -13.82 3.15 11.97
CA ILE A 220 -12.52 3.75 12.26
C ILE A 220 -12.25 4.93 11.32
N LEU A 221 -12.45 4.74 10.01
CA LEU A 221 -12.21 5.80 9.02
C LEU A 221 -13.20 6.97 9.18
N TYR A 222 -14.46 6.75 9.57
CA TYR A 222 -15.38 7.85 9.89
C TYR A 222 -14.95 8.61 11.14
N VAL A 223 -14.43 7.94 12.17
CA VAL A 223 -13.87 8.60 13.36
C VAL A 223 -12.67 9.47 12.96
N PHE A 224 -11.74 8.94 12.16
CA PHE A 224 -10.61 9.72 11.67
C PHE A 224 -11.03 10.85 10.74
N PHE A 225 -12.01 10.65 9.87
CA PHE A 225 -12.59 11.72 9.04
C PHE A 225 -13.08 12.90 9.91
N ILE A 226 -13.85 12.62 10.95
CA ILE A 226 -14.37 13.67 11.86
C ILE A 226 -13.22 14.35 12.60
N LEU A 227 -12.30 13.57 13.19
CA LEU A 227 -11.16 14.08 13.93
C LEU A 227 -10.27 14.98 13.04
N GLU A 228 -9.95 14.53 11.85
CA GLU A 228 -9.10 15.25 10.90
C GLU A 228 -9.79 16.50 10.32
N ALA A 229 -11.11 16.49 10.16
CA ALA A 229 -11.86 17.67 9.74
C ALA A 229 -11.61 18.88 10.67
N PHE A 230 -11.44 18.63 11.97
CA PHE A 230 -11.14 19.68 12.95
C PHE A 230 -9.64 19.93 13.13
N ILE A 231 -8.82 18.89 13.19
CA ILE A 231 -7.41 18.99 13.56
C ILE A 231 -6.52 19.41 12.38
N LEU A 232 -6.71 18.84 11.17
CA LEU A 232 -5.78 19.05 10.07
C LEU A 232 -5.77 20.49 9.53
N LYS A 233 -4.57 20.94 9.18
CA LYS A 233 -4.30 22.22 8.53
C LYS A 233 -3.31 22.00 7.40
N ASP A 234 -3.57 22.57 6.22
CA ASP A 234 -2.69 22.45 5.05
C ASP A 234 -1.36 23.20 5.26
N ARG A 235 -1.37 24.32 6.01
CA ARG A 235 -0.20 25.19 6.21
C ARG A 235 -0.07 25.63 7.66
N PRO A 236 1.17 25.94 8.12
CA PRO A 236 1.40 26.47 9.46
C PRO A 236 0.59 27.74 9.76
N SER A 237 0.43 28.65 8.80
CA SER A 237 -0.34 29.89 8.94
C SER A 237 -1.79 29.66 9.32
N GLN A 238 -2.41 28.59 8.84
CA GLN A 238 -3.77 28.21 9.24
C GLN A 238 -3.89 27.70 10.69
N ALA A 239 -2.75 27.45 11.32
CA ALA A 239 -2.67 26.99 12.71
C ALA A 239 -2.10 28.06 13.66
N GLY A 240 -1.95 29.30 13.20
CA GLY A 240 -1.43 30.42 13.99
C GLY A 240 0.10 30.53 14.03
N PHE A 241 0.82 29.80 13.20
CA PHE A 241 2.29 29.89 13.08
C PHE A 241 2.66 30.59 11.78
N ALA A 242 3.83 31.23 11.74
CA ALA A 242 4.35 31.79 10.50
C ALA A 242 4.70 30.66 9.51
N ASP A 243 4.34 30.85 8.24
CA ASP A 243 4.85 30.00 7.17
C ASP A 243 6.36 30.23 7.03
N PHE A 244 7.11 29.21 6.74
CA PHE A 244 8.55 29.25 6.57
C PHE A 244 8.96 28.69 5.20
N ASP A 245 10.12 29.12 4.71
CA ASP A 245 10.66 28.53 3.49
C ASP A 245 11.08 27.08 3.73
N THR A 246 10.43 26.17 3.06
CA THR A 246 10.74 24.72 3.13
C THR A 246 11.97 24.35 2.31
N HIS A 247 12.55 25.30 1.57
CA HIS A 247 13.67 25.12 0.63
C HIS A 247 13.45 23.96 -0.34
N ASP A 248 12.21 23.78 -0.76
CA ASP A 248 11.92 22.85 -1.85
C ASP A 248 12.12 23.53 -3.23
N ALA A 249 11.91 22.76 -4.27
CA ALA A 249 12.17 23.21 -5.65
C ALA A 249 11.33 24.40 -6.09
N SER A 250 10.33 24.82 -5.31
CA SER A 250 9.49 25.99 -5.57
C SER A 250 10.04 27.29 -4.94
N SER A 251 11.01 27.19 -4.02
CA SER A 251 11.61 28.36 -3.40
C SER A 251 12.62 29.01 -4.35
N GLY A 252 12.25 30.16 -4.93
CA GLY A 252 13.14 31.05 -5.68
C GLY A 252 13.19 30.87 -7.19
N GLU A 253 12.36 30.07 -7.79
CA GLU A 253 12.18 30.05 -9.24
C GLU A 253 10.80 30.59 -9.65
N GLU A 254 10.80 31.45 -10.67
CA GLU A 254 9.57 32.00 -11.26
C GLU A 254 8.53 30.92 -11.53
N ASP A 255 7.27 31.25 -11.31
CA ASP A 255 6.03 30.45 -11.39
C ASP A 255 5.74 29.84 -12.79
N ARG A 256 6.75 29.31 -13.47
CA ARG A 256 6.53 28.57 -14.71
C ARG A 256 5.97 27.19 -14.39
N ARG A 257 4.66 27.09 -14.35
CA ARG A 257 3.94 25.81 -14.28
C ARG A 257 4.24 25.04 -15.56
N PHE A 258 4.95 23.91 -15.43
CA PHE A 258 5.06 22.97 -16.56
C PHE A 258 3.67 22.44 -16.89
N GLU A 259 3.31 22.45 -18.17
CA GLU A 259 2.10 21.76 -18.62
C GLU A 259 2.26 20.24 -18.37
N LEU A 260 1.17 19.60 -17.95
CA LEU A 260 1.15 18.15 -17.70
C LEU A 260 1.71 17.35 -18.89
N LYS A 261 1.43 17.81 -20.11
CA LYS A 261 1.93 17.23 -21.35
C LYS A 261 3.47 17.28 -21.43
N GLU A 262 4.11 18.37 -21.04
CA GLU A 262 5.56 18.51 -21.04
C GLU A 262 6.21 17.57 -20.03
N ILE A 263 5.64 17.48 -18.82
CA ILE A 263 6.11 16.59 -17.77
C ILE A 263 5.98 15.13 -18.21
N LEU A 264 4.82 14.74 -18.74
CA LEU A 264 4.58 13.38 -19.26
C LEU A 264 5.55 13.04 -20.41
N THR A 265 5.77 13.97 -21.33
CA THR A 265 6.72 13.75 -22.44
C THR A 265 8.14 13.50 -21.90
N ARG A 266 8.61 14.31 -20.94
CA ARG A 266 9.94 14.15 -20.34
C ARG A 266 10.11 12.83 -19.61
N ILE A 267 9.06 12.36 -18.91
CA ILE A 267 9.06 11.10 -18.17
C ILE A 267 9.03 9.93 -19.14
N LEU A 268 8.12 9.95 -20.10
CA LEU A 268 7.95 8.87 -21.10
C LEU A 268 9.09 8.79 -22.11
N THR A 269 9.94 9.80 -22.23
CA THR A 269 11.19 9.76 -23.03
C THR A 269 12.42 9.32 -22.22
N ASN A 270 12.33 9.26 -20.89
CA ASN A 270 13.44 8.81 -20.06
C ASN A 270 13.46 7.29 -19.95
N ARG A 271 14.39 6.67 -20.68
CA ARG A 271 14.55 5.20 -20.72
C ARG A 271 14.68 4.55 -19.34
N VAL A 272 15.38 5.20 -18.40
CA VAL A 272 15.57 4.64 -17.05
C VAL A 272 14.25 4.63 -16.27
N ILE A 273 13.48 5.71 -16.34
CA ILE A 273 12.16 5.79 -15.67
C ILE A 273 11.21 4.73 -16.24
N ILE A 274 11.18 4.53 -17.54
CA ILE A 274 10.35 3.48 -18.17
C ILE A 274 10.77 2.10 -17.70
N ILE A 275 12.07 1.81 -17.70
CA ILE A 275 12.57 0.51 -17.20
C ILE A 275 12.21 0.31 -15.74
N VAL A 276 12.37 1.32 -14.88
CA VAL A 276 11.96 1.27 -13.47
C VAL A 276 10.46 1.04 -13.34
N ALA A 277 9.62 1.71 -14.15
CA ALA A 277 8.18 1.49 -14.14
C ALA A 277 7.80 0.04 -14.51
N ILE A 278 8.49 -0.56 -15.49
CA ILE A 278 8.25 -1.96 -15.86
C ILE A 278 8.76 -2.92 -14.78
N ILE A 279 9.90 -2.65 -14.14
CA ILE A 279 10.36 -3.41 -12.97
C ILE A 279 9.32 -3.33 -11.87
N GLU A 280 8.78 -2.15 -11.59
CA GLU A 280 7.77 -1.96 -10.55
C GLU A 280 6.42 -2.60 -10.91
N MET A 281 6.08 -2.72 -12.19
CA MET A 281 4.94 -3.55 -12.62
C MET A 281 5.16 -5.02 -12.24
N CYS A 282 6.36 -5.57 -12.48
CA CYS A 282 6.72 -6.92 -12.03
C CYS A 282 6.72 -7.05 -10.50
N THR A 283 7.21 -6.01 -9.80
CA THR A 283 7.16 -5.92 -8.33
C THR A 283 5.72 -5.97 -7.83
N GLY A 284 4.78 -5.28 -8.49
CA GLY A 284 3.34 -5.34 -8.18
C GLY A 284 2.75 -6.73 -8.32
N VAL A 285 3.10 -7.45 -9.39
CA VAL A 285 2.71 -8.85 -9.60
C VAL A 285 3.20 -9.73 -8.46
N LEU A 286 4.49 -9.68 -8.14
CA LEU A 286 5.11 -10.53 -7.12
C LEU A 286 4.60 -10.20 -5.71
N ARG A 287 4.57 -8.91 -5.35
CA ARG A 287 4.16 -8.45 -4.01
C ARG A 287 2.74 -8.88 -3.68
N GLN A 288 1.80 -8.56 -4.53
CA GLN A 288 0.39 -8.87 -4.29
C GLN A 288 0.08 -10.34 -4.55
N GLY A 289 0.82 -10.97 -5.48
CA GLY A 289 0.74 -12.40 -5.75
C GLY A 289 1.15 -13.26 -4.55
N ILE A 290 2.08 -12.81 -3.72
CA ILE A 290 2.42 -13.47 -2.46
C ILE A 290 1.48 -13.02 -1.35
N MET A 291 1.28 -11.72 -1.17
CA MET A 291 0.58 -11.15 -0.01
C MET A 291 -0.86 -11.68 0.13
N HIS A 292 -1.60 -11.77 -0.95
CA HIS A 292 -2.99 -12.22 -0.93
C HIS A 292 -3.12 -13.72 -1.11
N TRP A 293 -2.40 -14.28 -2.07
CA TRP A 293 -2.59 -15.69 -2.45
C TRP A 293 -2.02 -16.68 -1.45
N TYR A 294 -0.96 -16.31 -0.70
CA TYR A 294 -0.51 -17.14 0.41
C TYR A 294 -1.60 -17.26 1.49
N HIS A 295 -2.24 -16.16 1.86
CA HIS A 295 -3.28 -16.14 2.88
C HIS A 295 -4.50 -16.99 2.48
N ILE A 296 -4.87 -16.98 1.19
CA ILE A 296 -5.94 -17.83 0.65
C ILE A 296 -5.50 -19.29 0.58
N PHE A 297 -4.30 -19.55 0.05
CA PHE A 297 -3.72 -20.89 -0.07
C PHE A 297 -3.58 -21.57 1.30
N ALA A 298 -3.07 -20.85 2.27
CA ALA A 298 -2.84 -21.36 3.63
C ALA A 298 -4.13 -21.91 4.26
N LYS A 299 -5.25 -21.21 4.07
CA LYS A 299 -6.56 -21.69 4.51
C LYS A 299 -7.07 -22.85 3.65
N GLU A 300 -7.11 -22.70 2.33
CA GLU A 300 -7.75 -23.67 1.44
C GLU A 300 -6.99 -24.99 1.31
N GLN A 301 -5.66 -24.94 1.29
CA GLN A 301 -4.82 -26.12 1.00
C GLN A 301 -4.05 -26.66 2.19
N LEU A 302 -3.67 -25.80 3.14
CA LEU A 302 -2.97 -26.22 4.35
C LEU A 302 -3.91 -26.35 5.55
N GLY A 303 -5.20 -25.96 5.39
CA GLY A 303 -6.19 -26.04 6.46
C GLY A 303 -5.93 -25.11 7.64
N LEU A 304 -5.10 -24.07 7.47
CA LEU A 304 -4.80 -23.12 8.53
C LEU A 304 -6.03 -22.26 8.86
N GLY A 305 -6.41 -22.25 10.12
CA GLY A 305 -7.49 -21.44 10.64
C GLY A 305 -7.02 -20.10 11.21
N PRO A 306 -7.97 -19.23 11.58
CA PRO A 306 -7.65 -17.89 12.12
C PRO A 306 -6.85 -17.93 13.45
N ALA A 307 -6.76 -19.09 14.12
CA ALA A 307 -5.97 -19.28 15.34
C ALA A 307 -4.53 -19.73 15.07
N ASP A 308 -4.23 -20.23 13.85
CA ASP A 308 -2.90 -20.66 13.48
C ASP A 308 -1.97 -19.46 13.31
N PHE A 309 -0.71 -19.60 13.78
CA PHE A 309 0.24 -18.48 13.85
C PHE A 309 0.40 -17.73 12.53
N MET A 310 0.62 -18.44 11.42
CA MET A 310 0.84 -17.79 10.12
C MET A 310 -0.43 -17.15 9.56
N GLN A 311 -1.61 -17.66 9.89
CA GLN A 311 -2.87 -17.05 9.47
C GLN A 311 -3.19 -15.82 10.33
N ALA A 312 -3.04 -15.94 11.66
CA ALA A 312 -3.32 -14.87 12.61
C ALA A 312 -2.34 -13.69 12.55
N HIS A 313 -1.06 -13.95 12.17
CA HIS A 313 0.03 -12.97 12.21
C HIS A 313 0.67 -12.69 10.85
N TRP A 314 -0.04 -12.97 9.76
CA TRP A 314 0.47 -12.73 8.41
C TRP A 314 0.79 -11.25 8.16
N GLY A 315 -0.05 -10.34 8.63
CA GLY A 315 0.18 -8.89 8.55
C GLY A 315 1.41 -8.45 9.34
N LEU A 316 1.63 -9.01 10.54
CA LEU A 316 2.82 -8.76 11.34
C LEU A 316 4.09 -9.24 10.61
N MET A 317 4.06 -10.42 10.00
CA MET A 317 5.17 -10.94 9.20
C MET A 317 5.48 -10.04 8.00
N LEU A 318 4.45 -9.57 7.29
CA LEU A 318 4.60 -8.62 6.19
C LEU A 318 5.16 -7.27 6.66
N MET A 319 4.73 -6.78 7.83
CA MET A 319 5.23 -5.55 8.42
C MET A 319 6.72 -5.65 8.74
N ILE A 320 7.13 -6.73 9.39
CA ILE A 320 8.55 -6.96 9.73
C ILE A 320 9.39 -7.15 8.46
N ALA A 321 8.93 -7.98 7.53
CA ALA A 321 9.60 -8.21 6.25
C ALA A 321 9.76 -6.91 5.45
N GLY A 322 8.71 -6.09 5.40
CA GLY A 322 8.73 -4.82 4.67
C GLY A 322 9.69 -3.80 5.28
N ALA A 323 9.62 -3.60 6.59
CA ALA A 323 10.50 -2.67 7.29
C ALA A 323 11.98 -3.09 7.18
N SER A 324 12.28 -4.37 7.45
CA SER A 324 13.66 -4.87 7.38
C SER A 324 14.20 -4.92 5.95
N GLY A 325 13.37 -5.32 4.97
CA GLY A 325 13.73 -5.36 3.56
C GLY A 325 14.04 -3.96 3.00
N GLY A 326 13.21 -2.96 3.34
CA GLY A 326 13.45 -1.58 2.95
C GLY A 326 14.74 -0.99 3.55
N MET A 327 15.00 -1.25 4.84
CA MET A 327 16.24 -0.82 5.49
C MET A 327 17.48 -1.48 4.86
N LEU A 328 17.43 -2.79 4.61
CA LEU A 328 18.55 -3.50 3.99
C LEU A 328 18.78 -3.02 2.56
N ALA A 329 17.73 -2.86 1.74
CA ALA A 329 17.85 -2.38 0.38
C ALA A 329 18.46 -0.98 0.32
N GLY A 330 18.04 -0.07 1.21
CA GLY A 330 18.64 1.26 1.35
C GLY A 330 20.10 1.21 1.75
N PHE A 331 20.44 0.42 2.79
CA PHE A 331 21.81 0.25 3.25
C PHE A 331 22.72 -0.31 2.14
N LEU A 332 22.32 -1.39 1.48
CA LEU A 332 23.10 -1.98 0.40
C LEU A 332 23.30 -0.98 -0.75
N SER A 333 22.25 -0.26 -1.12
CA SER A 333 22.32 0.74 -2.17
C SER A 333 23.34 1.83 -1.83
N ASP A 334 23.27 2.42 -0.66
CA ASP A 334 24.07 3.60 -0.32
C ASP A 334 25.48 3.25 0.12
N LYS A 335 25.68 2.18 0.87
CA LYS A 335 26.98 1.81 1.43
C LYS A 335 27.80 0.84 0.59
N VAL A 336 27.12 -0.12 -0.07
CA VAL A 336 27.82 -1.16 -0.85
C VAL A 336 27.90 -0.79 -2.34
N PHE A 337 26.81 -0.28 -2.91
CA PHE A 337 26.76 0.00 -4.35
C PHE A 337 26.87 1.49 -4.69
N GLY A 338 27.21 2.38 -3.74
CA GLY A 338 27.44 3.80 -3.99
C GLY A 338 26.20 4.49 -4.59
N SER A 339 25.04 4.30 -3.99
CA SER A 339 23.74 4.84 -4.38
C SER A 339 23.24 4.38 -5.76
N ARG A 340 23.75 3.26 -6.28
CA ARG A 340 23.20 2.62 -7.48
C ARG A 340 22.06 1.69 -7.13
N ARG A 341 20.89 1.93 -7.72
CA ARG A 341 19.65 1.20 -7.40
C ARG A 341 19.53 -0.13 -8.16
N GLY A 342 20.05 -0.18 -9.40
CA GLY A 342 20.00 -1.36 -10.28
C GLY A 342 20.63 -2.62 -9.66
N PRO A 343 21.85 -2.59 -9.12
CA PRO A 343 22.51 -3.75 -8.50
C PRO A 343 21.72 -4.36 -7.34
N VAL A 344 21.14 -3.51 -6.46
CA VAL A 344 20.35 -3.99 -5.31
C VAL A 344 19.04 -4.62 -5.79
N ALA A 345 18.36 -3.98 -6.74
CA ALA A 345 17.15 -4.55 -7.35
C ALA A 345 17.45 -5.91 -8.00
N ALA A 346 18.56 -6.04 -8.75
CA ALA A 346 18.98 -7.29 -9.36
C ALA A 346 19.24 -8.37 -8.29
N LEU A 347 19.95 -8.05 -7.20
CA LEU A 347 20.19 -8.99 -6.11
C LEU A 347 18.88 -9.51 -5.50
N LEU A 348 17.97 -8.59 -5.16
CA LEU A 348 16.68 -8.95 -4.55
C LEU A 348 15.78 -9.75 -5.52
N TYR A 349 15.78 -9.40 -6.82
CA TYR A 349 15.08 -10.18 -7.83
C TYR A 349 15.70 -11.57 -8.04
N GLY A 350 17.03 -11.70 -7.94
CA GLY A 350 17.71 -13.01 -7.94
C GLY A 350 17.24 -13.92 -6.81
N ILE A 351 17.07 -13.36 -5.60
CA ILE A 351 16.49 -14.08 -4.47
C ILE A 351 15.03 -14.49 -4.77
N MET A 352 14.23 -13.58 -5.33
CA MET A 352 12.84 -13.88 -5.69
C MET A 352 12.73 -15.00 -6.75
N ILE A 353 13.62 -15.03 -7.77
CA ILE A 353 13.68 -16.11 -8.75
C ILE A 353 13.92 -17.46 -8.04
N LEU A 354 14.96 -17.52 -7.21
CA LEU A 354 15.30 -18.73 -6.49
C LEU A 354 14.13 -19.20 -5.61
N CYS A 355 13.55 -18.31 -4.82
CA CYS A 355 12.44 -18.63 -3.94
C CYS A 355 11.17 -19.05 -4.71
N THR A 356 10.82 -18.39 -5.82
CA THR A 356 9.63 -18.77 -6.61
C THR A 356 9.80 -20.12 -7.32
N ILE A 357 11.03 -20.46 -7.76
CA ILE A 357 11.34 -21.78 -8.31
C ILE A 357 11.23 -22.84 -7.21
N ILE A 358 11.89 -22.66 -6.06
CA ILE A 358 11.81 -23.61 -4.94
C ILE A 358 10.36 -23.80 -4.49
N MET A 359 9.58 -22.71 -4.41
CA MET A 359 8.17 -22.70 -4.05
C MET A 359 7.36 -23.67 -4.92
N SER A 360 7.68 -23.81 -6.23
CA SER A 360 6.97 -24.73 -7.12
C SER A 360 7.15 -26.22 -6.75
N PHE A 361 8.22 -26.56 -6.03
CA PHE A 361 8.49 -27.94 -5.58
C PHE A 361 7.98 -28.23 -4.16
N VAL A 362 7.89 -27.20 -3.29
CA VAL A 362 7.53 -27.35 -1.88
C VAL A 362 6.19 -26.71 -1.51
N LEU A 363 5.33 -26.50 -2.50
CA LEU A 363 4.10 -25.73 -2.37
C LEU A 363 3.22 -26.19 -1.20
N TYR A 364 3.08 -27.50 -0.98
CA TYR A 364 2.24 -28.06 0.08
C TYR A 364 3.00 -28.36 1.40
N GLN A 365 4.26 -27.93 1.49
CA GLN A 365 5.06 -28.08 2.71
C GLN A 365 5.01 -26.78 3.51
N GLY A 366 4.02 -26.66 4.40
CA GLY A 366 3.63 -25.41 5.06
C GLY A 366 4.77 -24.61 5.65
N VAL A 367 5.72 -25.23 6.38
CA VAL A 367 6.86 -24.52 7.01
C VAL A 367 7.82 -23.96 5.95
N TYR A 368 8.19 -24.75 4.96
CA TYR A 368 9.09 -24.29 3.88
C TYR A 368 8.44 -23.20 3.05
N LEU A 369 7.15 -23.34 2.73
CA LEU A 369 6.39 -22.33 2.03
C LEU A 369 6.34 -21.01 2.83
N ALA A 370 6.06 -21.08 4.15
CA ALA A 370 6.01 -19.89 5.00
C ALA A 370 7.34 -19.13 5.02
N VAL A 371 8.48 -19.82 5.08
CA VAL A 371 9.80 -19.20 4.98
C VAL A 371 9.99 -18.54 3.62
N LEU A 372 9.68 -19.24 2.53
CA LEU A 372 9.86 -18.73 1.17
C LEU A 372 9.01 -17.47 0.91
N VAL A 373 7.72 -17.48 1.29
CA VAL A 373 6.85 -16.31 1.08
C VAL A 373 7.28 -15.12 1.94
N THR A 374 7.86 -15.37 3.12
CA THR A 374 8.43 -14.31 3.97
C THR A 374 9.69 -13.70 3.32
N VAL A 375 10.60 -14.52 2.79
CA VAL A 375 11.81 -14.06 2.08
C VAL A 375 11.45 -13.33 0.79
N ILE A 376 10.45 -13.80 0.03
CA ILE A 376 9.94 -13.09 -1.15
C ILE A 376 9.35 -11.74 -0.73
N SER A 377 8.55 -11.70 0.34
CA SER A 377 7.94 -10.47 0.84
C SER A 377 8.99 -9.45 1.27
N PHE A 378 10.03 -9.88 1.99
CA PHE A 378 11.19 -9.07 2.35
C PHE A 378 11.86 -8.48 1.11
N SER A 379 12.14 -9.30 0.11
CA SER A 379 12.84 -8.90 -1.11
C SER A 379 12.00 -7.95 -1.96
N VAL A 380 10.72 -8.25 -2.16
CA VAL A 380 9.83 -7.47 -3.03
C VAL A 380 9.46 -6.12 -2.41
N ILE A 381 9.18 -6.07 -1.10
CA ILE A 381 8.84 -4.80 -0.42
C ILE A 381 10.10 -3.92 -0.31
N GLY A 382 11.28 -4.52 -0.09
CA GLY A 382 12.55 -3.82 -0.10
C GLY A 382 12.86 -3.20 -1.48
N THR A 383 12.64 -3.93 -2.55
CA THR A 383 12.80 -3.43 -3.93
C THR A 383 11.84 -2.27 -4.20
N HIS A 384 10.56 -2.44 -3.87
CA HIS A 384 9.53 -1.42 -4.07
C HIS A 384 9.86 -0.13 -3.31
N GLY A 385 10.18 -0.21 -2.02
CA GLY A 385 10.51 0.97 -1.23
C GLY A 385 11.72 1.75 -1.77
N MET A 386 12.71 1.04 -2.33
CA MET A 386 13.88 1.66 -2.94
C MET A 386 13.57 2.27 -4.32
N LEU A 387 12.84 1.58 -5.18
CA LEU A 387 12.61 2.04 -6.56
C LEU A 387 11.48 3.06 -6.64
N SER A 388 10.36 2.84 -5.98
CA SER A 388 9.26 3.80 -5.93
C SER A 388 9.63 5.06 -5.12
N GLY A 389 10.31 4.90 -3.97
CA GLY A 389 10.67 6.02 -3.10
C GLY A 389 11.85 6.84 -3.61
N THR A 390 13.03 6.23 -3.73
CA THR A 390 14.29 6.96 -3.97
C THR A 390 14.65 7.11 -5.45
N ALA A 391 14.49 6.06 -6.26
CA ALA A 391 14.85 6.14 -7.68
C ALA A 391 13.99 7.16 -8.45
N THR A 392 12.75 7.36 -8.06
CA THR A 392 11.87 8.37 -8.65
C THR A 392 12.40 9.78 -8.47
N MET A 393 12.93 10.10 -7.28
CA MET A 393 13.55 11.39 -7.00
C MET A 393 14.89 11.54 -7.74
N ASP A 394 15.67 10.45 -7.81
CA ASP A 394 16.99 10.44 -8.44
C ASP A 394 16.90 10.70 -9.96
N PHE A 395 15.94 10.10 -10.64
CA PHE A 395 15.81 10.14 -12.11
C PHE A 395 14.73 11.09 -12.63
N GLY A 396 13.69 11.39 -11.83
CA GLY A 396 12.61 12.31 -12.18
C GLY A 396 12.98 13.79 -12.02
N GLY A 397 13.95 14.10 -11.16
CA GLY A 397 14.27 15.46 -10.75
C GLY A 397 13.15 16.09 -9.90
N ARG A 398 13.45 17.20 -9.20
CA ARG A 398 12.53 17.83 -8.23
C ARG A 398 11.15 18.18 -8.79
N ARG A 399 11.05 18.61 -10.06
CA ARG A 399 9.80 19.06 -10.69
C ARG A 399 8.95 17.95 -11.28
N ALA A 400 9.56 16.84 -11.70
CA ALA A 400 8.88 15.69 -12.28
C ALA A 400 8.73 14.51 -11.30
N ALA A 401 9.25 14.65 -10.07
CA ALA A 401 9.25 13.57 -9.07
C ALA A 401 7.82 13.05 -8.76
N ALA A 402 6.86 13.95 -8.54
CA ALA A 402 5.48 13.56 -8.21
C ALA A 402 4.81 12.80 -9.37
N THR A 403 5.02 13.26 -10.61
CA THR A 403 4.48 12.58 -11.80
C THR A 403 5.22 11.27 -12.07
N ALA A 404 6.54 11.22 -11.82
CA ALA A 404 7.33 9.98 -11.93
C ALA A 404 6.87 8.93 -10.91
N VAL A 405 6.64 9.35 -9.66
CA VAL A 405 6.04 8.50 -8.62
C VAL A 405 4.67 7.99 -9.09
N GLY A 406 3.80 8.87 -9.58
CA GLY A 406 2.47 8.49 -10.06
C GLY A 406 2.51 7.46 -11.20
N LEU A 407 3.45 7.60 -12.14
CA LEU A 407 3.63 6.64 -13.22
C LEU A 407 4.16 5.29 -12.70
N ILE A 408 5.14 5.33 -11.81
CA ILE A 408 5.81 4.13 -11.29
C ILE A 408 4.86 3.37 -10.36
N ASP A 409 4.18 4.04 -9.44
CA ASP A 409 3.17 3.42 -8.59
C ASP A 409 1.94 2.97 -9.39
N GLY A 410 1.56 3.73 -10.42
CA GLY A 410 0.53 3.31 -11.38
C GLY A 410 0.89 1.99 -12.07
N ALA A 411 2.15 1.81 -12.46
CA ALA A 411 2.65 0.56 -13.04
C ALA A 411 2.60 -0.61 -12.04
N VAL A 412 2.93 -0.38 -10.75
CA VAL A 412 2.77 -1.38 -9.68
C VAL A 412 1.33 -1.89 -9.61
N TYR A 413 0.36 -0.96 -9.59
CA TYR A 413 -1.05 -1.34 -9.48
C TYR A 413 -1.61 -1.94 -10.77
N LEU A 414 -1.06 -1.58 -11.93
CA LEU A 414 -1.37 -2.26 -13.19
C LEU A 414 -0.89 -3.73 -13.16
N GLY A 415 0.35 -3.97 -12.70
CA GLY A 415 0.86 -5.32 -12.45
C GLY A 415 -0.01 -6.10 -11.46
N THR A 416 -0.43 -5.43 -10.39
CA THR A 416 -1.37 -6.00 -9.41
C THR A 416 -2.70 -6.41 -10.05
N ALA A 417 -3.27 -5.58 -10.91
CA ALA A 417 -4.53 -5.90 -11.59
C ALA A 417 -4.39 -7.14 -12.50
N ILE A 418 -3.32 -7.19 -13.31
CA ILE A 418 -2.99 -8.35 -14.16
C ILE A 418 -2.88 -9.61 -13.32
N GLN A 419 -2.10 -9.56 -12.25
CA GLN A 419 -1.89 -10.68 -11.33
C GLN A 419 -3.18 -11.15 -10.69
N SER A 420 -4.01 -10.24 -10.18
CA SER A 420 -5.22 -10.59 -9.45
C SER A 420 -6.22 -11.34 -10.32
N VAL A 421 -6.49 -10.81 -11.52
CA VAL A 421 -7.38 -11.47 -12.47
C VAL A 421 -6.78 -12.81 -12.91
N SER A 422 -5.49 -12.84 -13.29
CA SER A 422 -4.86 -14.06 -13.79
C SER A 422 -4.83 -15.16 -12.74
N LEU A 423 -4.38 -14.86 -11.52
CA LEU A 423 -4.31 -15.85 -10.46
C LEU A 423 -5.70 -16.27 -9.96
N GLY A 424 -6.71 -15.40 -10.04
CA GLY A 424 -8.08 -15.76 -9.78
C GLY A 424 -8.50 -17.00 -10.59
N PHE A 425 -8.37 -16.94 -11.89
CA PHE A 425 -8.73 -18.03 -12.79
C PHE A 425 -7.74 -19.20 -12.76
N LEU A 426 -6.43 -18.93 -12.67
CA LEU A 426 -5.41 -19.98 -12.70
C LEU A 426 -5.46 -20.87 -11.45
N THR A 427 -5.55 -20.26 -10.26
CA THR A 427 -5.57 -21.03 -9.00
C THR A 427 -6.89 -21.76 -8.79
N GLU A 428 -7.98 -21.34 -9.43
CA GLU A 428 -9.24 -22.07 -9.42
C GLU A 428 -9.11 -23.42 -10.12
N ARG A 429 -8.29 -23.47 -11.16
CA ARG A 429 -8.00 -24.72 -11.88
C ARG A 429 -6.99 -25.58 -11.13
N ASN A 430 -5.84 -24.99 -10.72
CA ASN A 430 -4.78 -25.71 -10.02
C ASN A 430 -3.85 -24.72 -9.31
N TRP A 431 -3.59 -24.93 -8.03
CA TRP A 431 -2.69 -24.11 -7.23
C TRP A 431 -1.22 -24.15 -7.66
N HIS A 432 -0.77 -25.15 -8.41
CA HIS A 432 0.59 -25.18 -8.97
C HIS A 432 0.81 -24.03 -9.98
N TYR A 433 -0.23 -23.48 -10.57
CA TYR A 433 -0.08 -22.32 -11.45
C TYR A 433 0.32 -21.04 -10.70
N TRP A 434 0.11 -20.96 -9.38
CA TRP A 434 0.49 -19.78 -8.61
C TRP A 434 2.01 -19.49 -8.68
N PRO A 435 2.95 -20.37 -8.21
CA PRO A 435 4.38 -20.11 -8.36
C PRO A 435 4.81 -20.01 -9.84
N LEU A 436 4.25 -20.84 -10.72
CA LEU A 436 4.60 -20.83 -12.14
C LEU A 436 4.25 -19.49 -12.82
N PHE A 437 3.16 -18.86 -12.42
CA PHE A 437 2.80 -17.52 -12.91
C PHE A 437 3.78 -16.44 -12.42
N LEU A 438 4.33 -16.56 -11.21
CA LEU A 438 5.23 -15.56 -10.64
C LEU A 438 6.65 -15.64 -11.23
N ILE A 439 7.12 -16.82 -11.63
CA ILE A 439 8.49 -17.04 -12.16
C ILE A 439 8.84 -16.12 -13.34
N PRO A 440 8.04 -16.02 -14.42
CA PRO A 440 8.36 -15.13 -15.55
C PRO A 440 8.56 -13.68 -15.15
N PHE A 441 7.73 -13.17 -14.22
CA PHE A 441 7.84 -11.79 -13.75
C PHE A 441 9.08 -11.56 -12.87
N SER A 442 9.49 -12.55 -12.09
CA SER A 442 10.73 -12.47 -11.32
C SER A 442 11.95 -12.46 -12.24
N ILE A 443 11.98 -13.29 -13.29
CA ILE A 443 13.05 -13.31 -14.30
C ILE A 443 13.09 -12.01 -15.10
N PHE A 444 11.94 -11.54 -15.57
CA PHE A 444 11.86 -10.33 -16.38
C PHE A 444 12.28 -9.09 -15.57
N GLY A 445 11.82 -8.96 -14.34
CA GLY A 445 12.25 -7.91 -13.42
C GLY A 445 13.76 -7.95 -13.14
N PHE A 446 14.34 -9.15 -12.98
CA PHE A 446 15.79 -9.34 -12.84
C PHE A 446 16.56 -8.83 -14.06
N VAL A 447 16.19 -9.28 -15.26
CA VAL A 447 16.84 -8.87 -16.52
C VAL A 447 16.81 -7.35 -16.69
N LEU A 448 15.66 -6.73 -16.40
CA LEU A 448 15.52 -5.28 -16.45
C LEU A 448 16.37 -4.57 -15.39
N ALA A 449 16.43 -5.10 -14.16
CA ALA A 449 17.27 -4.54 -13.09
C ALA A 449 18.76 -4.61 -13.46
N VAL A 450 19.22 -5.72 -14.08
CA VAL A 450 20.58 -5.85 -14.61
C VAL A 450 20.82 -4.83 -15.74
N SER A 451 19.85 -4.56 -16.61
CA SER A 451 20.00 -3.60 -17.71
C SER A 451 20.28 -2.16 -17.24
N ILE A 452 19.86 -1.82 -16.02
CA ILE A 452 20.13 -0.52 -15.38
C ILE A 452 21.22 -0.58 -14.29
N TRP A 453 22.05 -1.63 -14.28
CA TRP A 453 23.10 -1.84 -13.27
C TRP A 453 24.03 -0.63 -13.08
N HIS A 454 24.40 0.01 -14.17
CA HIS A 454 25.28 1.16 -14.18
C HIS A 454 24.56 2.51 -14.21
N ALA A 455 23.23 2.52 -14.18
CA ALA A 455 22.46 3.75 -14.14
C ALA A 455 22.76 4.51 -12.85
N PHE A 456 23.28 5.74 -12.99
CA PHE A 456 23.58 6.63 -11.89
C PHE A 456 22.87 7.98 -12.11
N PRO A 457 22.34 8.60 -11.08
CA PRO A 457 21.76 9.93 -11.19
C PRO A 457 22.84 10.91 -11.64
N LYS A 458 22.78 11.38 -12.88
CA LYS A 458 23.69 12.44 -13.37
C LYS A 458 23.11 13.79 -12.96
N ALA A 459 23.83 14.54 -12.14
CA ALA A 459 23.58 15.96 -12.00
C ALA A 459 23.72 16.58 -13.40
N ARG A 460 22.63 17.15 -13.95
CA ARG A 460 22.74 17.96 -15.17
C ARG A 460 23.66 19.14 -14.87
N LYS A 461 24.81 19.22 -15.53
CA LYS A 461 25.57 20.47 -15.60
C LYS A 461 24.62 21.52 -16.13
N ALA A 462 24.40 22.58 -15.35
CA ALA A 462 23.73 23.75 -15.84
C ALA A 462 24.45 24.17 -17.13
N SER A 463 23.79 24.11 -18.27
CA SER A 463 24.26 24.77 -19.47
C SER A 463 24.18 26.25 -19.21
N HIS A 464 25.33 26.86 -19.07
CA HIS A 464 25.49 28.32 -19.08
C HIS A 464 25.03 28.88 -20.43
#